data_aae64c626bf2dcf1358cda721db3e0b4
#
_entry.id   aae64c626bf2dcf1358cda721db3e0b4
#
_cell.length_a   1.000
_cell.length_b   1.000
_cell.length_c   1.000
_cell.angle_alpha   90.00
_cell.angle_beta   90.00
_cell.angle_gamma   90.00
#
_symmetry.space_group_name_H-M   'P 1'
#
loop_
_entity.id
_entity.type
_entity.pdbx_description
1 polymer ?
#
loop_
_entity_poly.entity_id
_entity_poly.type
_entity_poly.pdbx_seq_one_letter_code
_entity_poly.pdbx_strand_id
1 'polypeptide(L)'
;MKIALAQIDTVLGNKRKNLLKIENLCSKAAKENVDIICFPELSTTGYSPELLGSNLWNLSESFGGKTDTLLSELSNSLKLTIICGFIERGKISGEVFNSAGIWIPHKKHFLGTFQKIHLINNERIWFTQGMHIPLFDTPKCRVGIMICHDVGFPELARIIALKGADIIFLPSAWHKEAKDIWTINCASRALENGIHLAAVNRCGKEENLHFFGGSQLIDARGQTLKLANYNSEELIFCEVDFNEQLKTRLEIPYLRHRRTDIYSIEYTDKNEY
;
A
#
# COMPACT_ATOMS: atom_id res chain seq x y z
N MET A 1 9.63 -0.31 -15.79
CA MET A 1 9.81 0.22 -14.41
C MET A 1 10.09 -0.95 -13.48
N LYS A 2 11.13 -0.86 -12.62
CA LYS A 2 11.46 -1.94 -11.68
C LYS A 2 10.93 -1.59 -10.28
N ILE A 3 10.18 -2.51 -9.67
CA ILE A 3 9.65 -2.34 -8.32
C ILE A 3 10.14 -3.45 -7.39
N ALA A 4 10.14 -3.18 -6.09
CA ALA A 4 10.40 -4.18 -5.05
C ALA A 4 9.20 -4.30 -4.11
N LEU A 5 8.80 -5.54 -3.81
CA LEU A 5 7.78 -5.84 -2.82
C LEU A 5 8.48 -6.46 -1.60
N ALA A 6 8.45 -5.76 -0.48
CA ALA A 6 9.14 -6.15 0.74
C ALA A 6 8.22 -6.93 1.66
N GLN A 7 8.16 -8.24 1.50
CA GLN A 7 7.44 -9.11 2.41
C GLN A 7 8.24 -9.30 3.70
N ILE A 8 7.78 -8.70 4.78
CA ILE A 8 8.49 -8.71 6.06
C ILE A 8 7.62 -9.20 7.22
N ASP A 9 8.27 -9.72 8.24
CA ASP A 9 7.71 -9.88 9.57
C ASP A 9 8.10 -8.67 10.42
N THR A 10 7.12 -8.04 11.04
CA THR A 10 7.30 -6.86 11.88
C THR A 10 7.24 -7.23 13.36
N VAL A 11 8.05 -6.56 14.17
CA VAL A 11 8.01 -6.73 15.63
C VAL A 11 7.00 -5.75 16.20
N LEU A 12 5.92 -6.28 16.78
CA LEU A 12 4.82 -5.48 17.33
C LEU A 12 5.35 -4.49 18.38
N GLY A 13 4.98 -3.21 18.24
CA GLY A 13 5.37 -2.11 19.11
C GLY A 13 6.86 -1.69 19.02
N ASN A 14 7.71 -2.40 18.28
CA ASN A 14 9.13 -2.11 18.22
C ASN A 14 9.53 -1.32 16.95
N LYS A 15 9.14 -0.07 16.94
CA LYS A 15 9.37 0.85 15.82
C LYS A 15 10.85 0.92 15.38
N ARG A 16 11.78 0.93 16.36
CA ARG A 16 13.21 0.99 16.07
C ARG A 16 13.71 -0.22 15.26
N LYS A 17 13.35 -1.45 15.67
CA LYS A 17 13.72 -2.67 14.93
C LYS A 17 13.11 -2.70 13.54
N ASN A 18 11.84 -2.29 13.42
CA ASN A 18 11.14 -2.27 12.15
C ASN A 18 11.76 -1.24 11.18
N LEU A 19 12.06 -0.04 11.63
CA LEU A 19 12.73 0.99 10.81
C LEU A 19 14.12 0.57 10.34
N LEU A 20 14.92 -0.08 11.20
CA LEU A 20 16.23 -0.64 10.80
C LEU A 20 16.07 -1.71 9.70
N LYS A 21 15.04 -2.54 9.79
CA LYS A 21 14.73 -3.53 8.73
C LYS A 21 14.35 -2.85 7.42
N ILE A 22 13.50 -1.83 7.48
CA ILE A 22 13.08 -1.03 6.32
C ILE A 22 14.31 -0.37 5.66
N GLU A 23 15.18 0.27 6.42
CA GLU A 23 16.43 0.89 5.94
C GLU A 23 17.33 -0.10 5.20
N ASN A 24 17.55 -1.28 5.78
CA ASN A 24 18.35 -2.34 5.17
C ASN A 24 17.75 -2.83 3.83
N LEU A 25 16.43 -2.96 3.76
CA LEU A 25 15.75 -3.40 2.53
C LEU A 25 15.73 -2.32 1.46
N CYS A 26 15.57 -1.04 1.84
CA CYS A 26 15.74 0.09 0.91
C CYS A 26 17.14 0.10 0.30
N SER A 27 18.18 -0.11 1.13
CA SER A 27 19.56 -0.19 0.66
C SER A 27 19.80 -1.36 -0.30
N LYS A 28 19.18 -2.52 -0.06
CA LYS A 28 19.22 -3.66 -1.00
C LYS A 28 18.49 -3.35 -2.30
N ALA A 29 17.30 -2.74 -2.23
CA ALA A 29 16.52 -2.37 -3.42
C ALA A 29 17.27 -1.35 -4.30
N ALA A 30 17.92 -0.36 -3.69
CA ALA A 30 18.70 0.62 -4.41
C ALA A 30 19.87 0.00 -5.20
N LYS A 31 20.57 -1.01 -4.63
CA LYS A 31 21.64 -1.75 -5.33
C LYS A 31 21.14 -2.48 -6.57
N GLU A 32 19.88 -2.84 -6.60
CA GLU A 32 19.20 -3.50 -7.71
C GLU A 32 18.54 -2.51 -8.69
N ASN A 33 18.81 -1.20 -8.55
CA ASN A 33 18.21 -0.14 -9.37
C ASN A 33 16.67 -0.17 -9.38
N VAL A 34 16.06 -0.38 -8.23
CA VAL A 34 14.62 -0.34 -8.04
C VAL A 34 14.15 1.11 -8.07
N ASP A 35 13.05 1.38 -8.77
CA ASP A 35 12.41 2.70 -8.84
C ASP A 35 11.49 2.96 -7.63
N ILE A 36 10.72 1.93 -7.21
CA ILE A 36 9.76 2.01 -6.11
C ILE A 36 9.86 0.75 -5.25
N ILE A 37 9.99 0.91 -3.93
CA ILE A 37 9.83 -0.18 -2.95
C ILE A 37 8.56 0.04 -2.16
N CYS A 38 7.80 -1.04 -1.92
CA CYS A 38 6.61 -1.02 -1.09
C CYS A 38 6.73 -1.99 0.07
N PHE A 39 6.38 -1.51 1.27
CA PHE A 39 6.31 -2.25 2.52
C PHE A 39 4.86 -2.54 2.89
N PRO A 40 4.59 -3.56 3.73
CA PRO A 40 3.24 -3.91 4.19
C PRO A 40 2.54 -2.83 5.00
N GLU A 41 1.27 -3.07 5.29
CA GLU A 41 0.45 -2.31 6.23
C GLU A 41 1.10 -2.24 7.61
N LEU A 42 1.08 -1.06 8.24
CA LEU A 42 1.63 -0.80 9.58
C LEU A 42 3.05 -1.36 9.82
N SER A 43 3.88 -1.32 8.78
CA SER A 43 5.25 -1.88 8.78
C SER A 43 6.15 -1.30 9.85
N THR A 44 5.88 -0.07 10.28
CA THR A 44 6.69 0.60 11.30
C THR A 44 6.41 0.12 12.71
N THR A 45 5.22 -0.43 12.98
CA THR A 45 4.71 -0.69 14.34
C THR A 45 4.24 -2.12 14.59
N GLY A 46 3.96 -2.91 13.53
CA GLY A 46 3.14 -4.11 13.64
C GLY A 46 1.66 -3.76 13.56
N TYR A 47 0.81 -4.77 13.43
CA TYR A 47 -0.58 -4.61 13.01
C TYR A 47 -1.59 -4.54 14.16
N SER A 48 -1.48 -5.41 15.18
CA SER A 48 -2.54 -5.65 16.18
C SER A 48 -2.84 -4.44 17.05
N PRO A 49 -3.87 -3.63 16.77
CA PRO A 49 -4.17 -2.43 17.55
C PRO A 49 -4.62 -2.77 18.99
N GLU A 50 -5.31 -3.91 19.19
CA GLU A 50 -5.73 -4.37 20.50
C GLU A 50 -4.54 -4.62 21.45
N LEU A 51 -3.46 -5.20 20.92
CA LEU A 51 -2.24 -5.48 21.70
C LEU A 51 -1.41 -4.23 21.94
N LEU A 52 -1.45 -3.27 21.03
CA LEU A 52 -0.80 -1.97 21.21
C LEU A 52 -1.54 -1.09 22.22
N GLY A 53 -2.87 -1.15 22.25
CA GLY A 53 -3.69 -0.40 23.19
C GLY A 53 -3.37 1.10 23.18
N SER A 54 -3.17 1.71 24.35
CA SER A 54 -2.83 3.12 24.48
C SER A 54 -1.48 3.51 23.84
N ASN A 55 -0.59 2.54 23.55
CA ASN A 55 0.66 2.80 22.85
C ASN A 55 0.47 3.21 21.39
N LEU A 56 -0.70 2.97 20.79
CA LEU A 56 -1.02 3.46 19.45
C LEU A 56 -0.72 4.95 19.30
N TRP A 57 -1.16 5.75 20.29
CA TRP A 57 -0.89 7.18 20.32
C TRP A 57 0.61 7.52 20.37
N ASN A 58 1.37 6.80 21.22
CA ASN A 58 2.80 7.03 21.38
C ASN A 58 3.60 6.61 20.12
N LEU A 59 3.11 5.62 19.39
CA LEU A 59 3.72 5.10 18.16
C LEU A 59 3.31 5.91 16.93
N SER A 60 2.19 6.65 17.00
CA SER A 60 1.71 7.49 15.89
C SER A 60 2.62 8.68 15.65
N GLU A 61 2.70 9.11 14.40
CA GLU A 61 3.49 10.27 14.02
C GLU A 61 2.72 11.21 13.09
N SER A 62 2.97 12.50 13.28
CA SER A 62 2.49 13.55 12.38
C SER A 62 3.48 13.78 11.23
N PHE A 63 3.07 14.57 10.26
CA PHE A 63 3.96 15.15 9.25
C PHE A 63 5.21 15.77 9.91
N GLY A 64 6.38 15.50 9.37
CA GLY A 64 7.66 15.96 9.91
C GLY A 64 8.17 15.17 11.13
N GLY A 65 7.51 14.05 11.49
CA GLY A 65 7.96 13.16 12.55
C GLY A 65 9.23 12.37 12.20
N LYS A 66 9.70 11.55 13.15
CA LYS A 66 10.96 10.80 13.00
C LYS A 66 10.93 9.81 11.83
N THR A 67 9.82 9.13 11.61
CA THR A 67 9.67 8.21 10.48
C THR A 67 9.70 8.97 9.16
N ASP A 68 8.99 10.10 9.07
CA ASP A 68 8.98 10.94 7.88
C ASP A 68 10.39 11.45 7.55
N THR A 69 11.11 11.96 8.54
CA THR A 69 12.49 12.43 8.37
C THR A 69 13.41 11.31 7.86
N LEU A 70 13.41 10.15 8.52
CA LEU A 70 14.23 9.00 8.14
C LEU A 70 13.93 8.51 6.72
N LEU A 71 12.66 8.29 6.39
CA LEU A 71 12.29 7.78 5.07
C LEU A 71 12.51 8.79 3.96
N SER A 72 12.39 10.10 4.26
CA SER A 72 12.77 11.17 3.32
C SER A 72 14.27 11.19 3.05
N GLU A 73 15.09 11.06 4.08
CA GLU A 73 16.56 10.97 3.93
C GLU A 73 16.96 9.74 3.12
N LEU A 74 16.37 8.57 3.40
CA LEU A 74 16.60 7.34 2.65
C LEU A 74 16.17 7.50 1.19
N SER A 75 14.98 8.00 0.93
CA SER A 75 14.47 8.24 -0.42
C SER A 75 15.41 9.15 -1.22
N ASN A 76 15.88 10.23 -0.62
CA ASN A 76 16.80 11.17 -1.25
C ASN A 76 18.18 10.57 -1.51
N SER A 77 18.78 9.93 -0.51
CA SER A 77 20.13 9.37 -0.61
C SER A 77 20.21 8.19 -1.56
N LEU A 78 19.19 7.35 -1.59
CA LEU A 78 19.11 6.15 -2.42
C LEU A 78 18.45 6.39 -3.78
N LYS A 79 17.87 7.57 -4.02
CA LYS A 79 17.08 7.92 -5.23
C LYS A 79 15.92 6.93 -5.48
N LEU A 80 15.28 6.51 -4.40
CA LEU A 80 14.30 5.45 -4.36
C LEU A 80 12.95 6.00 -3.86
N THR A 81 11.86 5.73 -4.58
CA THR A 81 10.51 5.97 -4.05
C THR A 81 10.17 4.89 -3.03
N ILE A 82 9.69 5.31 -1.85
CA ILE A 82 9.35 4.40 -0.74
C ILE A 82 7.86 4.53 -0.43
N ILE A 83 7.16 3.40 -0.38
CA ILE A 83 5.77 3.30 0.12
C ILE A 83 5.81 2.47 1.40
N CYS A 84 5.30 3.01 2.51
CA CYS A 84 5.41 2.34 3.80
C CYS A 84 4.17 2.58 4.68
N GLY A 85 3.66 1.50 5.28
CA GLY A 85 2.55 1.57 6.23
C GLY A 85 3.00 2.04 7.62
N PHE A 86 2.26 2.96 8.24
CA PHE A 86 2.53 3.50 9.57
C PHE A 86 1.26 4.01 10.25
N ILE A 87 1.34 4.27 11.56
CA ILE A 87 0.25 4.93 12.31
C ILE A 87 0.42 6.44 12.17
N GLU A 88 -0.49 7.06 11.42
CA GLU A 88 -0.52 8.52 11.24
C GLU A 88 -1.32 9.17 12.35
N ARG A 89 -0.79 10.27 12.90
CA ARG A 89 -1.48 11.09 13.89
C ARG A 89 -2.32 12.14 13.18
N GLY A 90 -3.60 12.20 13.53
CA GLY A 90 -4.52 13.21 13.05
C GLY A 90 -4.26 14.60 13.63
N LYS A 91 -5.01 15.57 13.13
CA LYS A 91 -4.97 16.96 13.62
C LYS A 91 -5.66 17.10 14.98
N ILE A 92 -6.66 16.29 15.25
CA ILE A 92 -7.42 16.29 16.51
C ILE A 92 -6.71 15.35 17.50
N SER A 93 -6.56 15.79 18.74
CA SER A 93 -5.96 14.98 19.80
C SER A 93 -6.72 13.66 20.01
N GLY A 94 -6.00 12.54 20.01
CA GLY A 94 -6.58 11.19 20.11
C GLY A 94 -6.91 10.54 18.76
N GLU A 95 -6.93 11.29 17.67
CA GLU A 95 -7.20 10.76 16.34
C GLU A 95 -5.94 10.11 15.74
N VAL A 96 -6.07 8.86 15.28
CA VAL A 96 -5.01 8.12 14.61
C VAL A 96 -5.57 7.37 13.39
N PHE A 97 -4.76 7.26 12.35
CA PHE A 97 -5.11 6.58 11.11
C PHE A 97 -4.16 5.43 10.82
N ASN A 98 -4.69 4.39 10.22
CA ASN A 98 -3.90 3.37 9.53
C ASN A 98 -3.58 3.92 8.15
N SER A 99 -2.32 4.29 7.91
CA SER A 99 -1.91 5.03 6.70
C SER A 99 -0.76 4.38 5.97
N ALA A 100 -0.71 4.61 4.67
CA ALA A 100 0.45 4.36 3.83
C ALA A 100 0.99 5.68 3.30
N GLY A 101 2.22 6.02 3.68
CA GLY A 101 2.93 7.20 3.20
C GLY A 101 3.75 6.88 1.95
N ILE A 102 3.98 7.89 1.13
CA ILE A 102 4.84 7.81 -0.04
C ILE A 102 5.93 8.89 0.00
N TRP A 103 7.18 8.46 -0.06
CA TRP A 103 8.38 9.31 -0.08
C TRP A 103 9.04 9.22 -1.43
N ILE A 104 9.31 10.36 -2.04
CA ILE A 104 9.97 10.45 -3.35
C ILE A 104 11.27 11.23 -3.26
N PRO A 105 12.27 10.93 -4.12
CA PRO A 105 13.52 11.70 -4.17
C PRO A 105 13.26 13.20 -4.37
N HIS A 106 14.17 14.02 -3.84
CA HIS A 106 14.15 15.49 -3.93
C HIS A 106 13.03 16.19 -3.14
N LYS A 107 12.36 15.45 -2.21
CA LYS A 107 11.40 16.02 -1.26
C LYS A 107 11.95 15.94 0.16
N LYS A 108 11.68 16.98 0.97
CA LYS A 108 12.09 17.04 2.38
C LYS A 108 11.21 16.15 3.27
N HIS A 109 9.97 15.94 2.89
CA HIS A 109 8.95 15.17 3.60
C HIS A 109 8.23 14.25 2.62
N PHE A 110 7.37 13.35 3.13
CA PHE A 110 6.57 12.52 2.26
C PHE A 110 5.72 13.36 1.28
N LEU A 111 5.44 12.77 0.13
CA LEU A 111 4.60 13.40 -0.89
C LEU A 111 3.14 13.52 -0.41
N GLY A 112 2.69 12.54 0.36
CA GLY A 112 1.35 12.46 0.95
C GLY A 112 1.10 11.10 1.57
N THR A 113 -0.10 10.91 2.10
CA THR A 113 -0.58 9.66 2.70
C THR A 113 -1.92 9.25 2.12
N PHE A 114 -2.12 7.93 2.03
CA PHE A 114 -3.43 7.33 1.89
C PHE A 114 -3.84 6.77 3.26
N GLN A 115 -4.95 7.23 3.79
CA GLN A 115 -5.55 6.75 5.03
C GLN A 115 -6.56 5.67 4.71
N LYS A 116 -6.49 4.50 5.37
CA LYS A 116 -7.37 3.35 5.13
C LYS A 116 -8.84 3.76 5.24
N ILE A 117 -9.59 3.51 4.17
CA ILE A 117 -11.00 3.91 4.06
C ILE A 117 -11.90 2.85 4.69
N HIS A 118 -11.63 1.57 4.43
CA HIS A 118 -12.45 0.47 4.92
C HIS A 118 -11.77 -0.25 6.08
N LEU A 119 -12.10 0.20 7.29
CA LEU A 119 -11.61 -0.42 8.52
C LEU A 119 -12.36 -1.73 8.79
N ILE A 120 -11.60 -2.81 9.07
CA ILE A 120 -12.15 -4.12 9.36
C ILE A 120 -12.33 -4.34 10.88
N ASN A 121 -13.42 -5.00 11.27
CA ASN A 121 -13.67 -5.47 12.63
C ASN A 121 -13.34 -4.40 13.72
N ASN A 122 -12.44 -4.74 14.63
CA ASN A 122 -12.06 -3.90 15.76
C ASN A 122 -11.16 -2.72 15.37
N GLU A 123 -10.63 -2.66 14.14
CA GLU A 123 -9.88 -1.48 13.70
C GLU A 123 -10.67 -0.18 13.91
N ARG A 124 -12.00 -0.23 13.75
CA ARG A 124 -12.92 0.90 13.95
C ARG A 124 -12.95 1.47 15.38
N ILE A 125 -12.47 0.69 16.34
CA ILE A 125 -12.36 1.14 17.74
C ILE A 125 -11.10 1.98 17.91
N TRP A 126 -10.06 1.70 17.14
CA TRP A 126 -8.72 2.22 17.31
C TRP A 126 -8.31 3.27 16.29
N PHE A 127 -8.79 3.17 15.06
CA PHE A 127 -8.43 4.06 13.97
C PHE A 127 -9.62 4.86 13.46
N THR A 128 -9.33 6.07 13.01
CA THR A 128 -10.26 6.90 12.25
C THR A 128 -10.25 6.48 10.78
N GLN A 129 -11.42 6.50 10.13
CA GLN A 129 -11.54 6.20 8.70
C GLN A 129 -10.95 7.31 7.83
N GLY A 130 -10.22 6.93 6.79
CA GLY A 130 -9.81 7.84 5.73
C GLY A 130 -11.02 8.34 4.93
N MET A 131 -10.92 9.58 4.43
CA MET A 131 -12.01 10.22 3.67
C MET A 131 -11.60 10.65 2.26
N HIS A 132 -10.33 10.43 1.88
CA HIS A 132 -9.78 10.92 0.62
C HIS A 132 -9.18 9.79 -0.20
N ILE A 133 -9.26 9.93 -1.52
CA ILE A 133 -8.67 8.99 -2.49
C ILE A 133 -7.62 9.76 -3.30
N PRO A 134 -6.45 10.06 -2.71
CA PRO A 134 -5.38 10.76 -3.42
C PRO A 134 -4.69 9.86 -4.43
N LEU A 135 -4.16 10.46 -5.49
CA LEU A 135 -3.14 9.86 -6.35
C LEU A 135 -1.82 10.58 -6.16
N PHE A 136 -0.73 9.88 -6.38
CA PHE A 136 0.62 10.37 -6.12
C PHE A 136 1.46 10.36 -7.38
N ASP A 137 1.84 11.55 -7.86
CA ASP A 137 2.74 11.68 -9.00
C ASP A 137 4.18 11.44 -8.55
N THR A 138 4.74 10.29 -8.93
CA THR A 138 6.14 9.94 -8.70
C THR A 138 7.00 10.25 -9.93
N PRO A 139 8.33 10.21 -9.83
CA PRO A 139 9.19 10.40 -11.01
C PRO A 139 8.97 9.39 -12.14
N LYS A 140 8.29 8.27 -11.88
CA LYS A 140 8.12 7.16 -12.84
C LYS A 140 6.70 6.94 -13.32
N CYS A 141 5.71 7.17 -12.46
CA CYS A 141 4.30 6.88 -12.75
C CYS A 141 3.38 7.54 -11.72
N ARG A 142 2.09 7.58 -12.01
CA ARG A 142 1.05 7.97 -11.08
C ARG A 142 0.59 6.76 -10.27
N VAL A 143 0.77 6.83 -8.96
CA VAL A 143 0.50 5.75 -8.02
C VAL A 143 -0.85 5.94 -7.33
N GLY A 144 -1.68 4.89 -7.34
CA GLY A 144 -2.81 4.72 -6.43
C GLY A 144 -2.41 3.82 -5.26
N ILE A 145 -3.03 4.03 -4.09
CA ILE A 145 -2.82 3.18 -2.91
C ILE A 145 -4.17 2.71 -2.39
N MET A 146 -4.24 1.45 -1.99
CA MET A 146 -5.28 0.83 -1.15
C MET A 146 -4.58 0.13 0.00
N ILE A 147 -5.25 -0.03 1.15
CA ILE A 147 -4.67 -0.74 2.29
C ILE A 147 -5.52 -1.97 2.63
N CYS A 148 -4.92 -3.16 2.47
CA CYS A 148 -5.44 -4.44 2.97
C CYS A 148 -6.92 -4.66 2.62
N HIS A 149 -7.84 -4.52 3.59
CA HIS A 149 -9.29 -4.73 3.43
C HIS A 149 -9.92 -3.88 2.32
N ASP A 150 -9.32 -2.75 1.95
CA ASP A 150 -9.79 -1.90 0.84
C ASP A 150 -9.92 -2.67 -0.49
N VAL A 151 -9.13 -3.73 -0.69
CA VAL A 151 -9.18 -4.55 -1.92
C VAL A 151 -10.51 -5.29 -2.08
N GLY A 152 -11.25 -5.48 -1.00
CA GLY A 152 -12.60 -6.08 -1.03
C GLY A 152 -13.65 -5.21 -1.73
N PHE A 153 -13.38 -3.93 -1.90
CA PHE A 153 -14.34 -2.93 -2.42
C PHE A 153 -13.95 -2.52 -3.84
N PRO A 154 -14.67 -3.02 -4.87
CA PRO A 154 -14.35 -2.72 -6.27
C PRO A 154 -14.45 -1.24 -6.61
N GLU A 155 -15.29 -0.49 -5.91
CA GLU A 155 -15.51 0.94 -6.08
C GLU A 155 -14.22 1.73 -5.93
N LEU A 156 -13.42 1.43 -4.89
CA LEU A 156 -12.19 2.15 -4.61
C LEU A 156 -11.14 1.96 -5.72
N ALA A 157 -10.90 0.72 -6.13
CA ALA A 157 -9.97 0.43 -7.23
C ALA A 157 -10.44 1.07 -8.53
N ARG A 158 -11.77 1.08 -8.78
CA ARG A 158 -12.38 1.73 -9.96
C ARG A 158 -12.14 3.24 -9.94
N ILE A 159 -12.37 3.91 -8.82
CA ILE A 159 -12.14 5.34 -8.68
C ILE A 159 -10.66 5.67 -8.91
N ILE A 160 -9.74 4.93 -8.30
CA ILE A 160 -8.30 5.09 -8.48
C ILE A 160 -7.91 4.97 -9.96
N ALA A 161 -8.41 3.95 -10.65
CA ALA A 161 -8.14 3.76 -12.07
C ALA A 161 -8.72 4.88 -12.95
N LEU A 162 -9.95 5.34 -12.65
CA LEU A 162 -10.61 6.43 -13.38
C LEU A 162 -9.96 7.80 -13.13
N LYS A 163 -9.34 8.01 -11.97
CA LYS A 163 -8.52 9.20 -11.67
C LYS A 163 -7.17 9.16 -12.42
N GLY A 164 -6.85 8.07 -13.12
CA GLY A 164 -5.68 7.95 -13.98
C GLY A 164 -4.44 7.38 -13.30
N ALA A 165 -4.60 6.51 -12.31
CA ALA A 165 -3.47 5.76 -11.77
C ALA A 165 -2.89 4.81 -12.83
N ASP A 166 -1.56 4.71 -12.85
CA ASP A 166 -0.81 3.77 -13.70
C ASP A 166 -0.65 2.41 -13.02
N ILE A 167 -0.54 2.40 -11.70
CA ILE A 167 -0.39 1.20 -10.86
C ILE A 167 -1.05 1.42 -9.50
N ILE A 168 -1.56 0.34 -8.90
CA ILE A 168 -2.07 0.34 -7.53
C ILE A 168 -1.11 -0.45 -6.65
N PHE A 169 -0.65 0.15 -5.53
CA PHE A 169 0.03 -0.55 -4.46
C PHE A 169 -0.97 -0.89 -3.34
N LEU A 170 -0.84 -2.10 -2.80
CA LEU A 170 -1.72 -2.64 -1.76
C LEU A 170 -0.90 -3.15 -0.56
N PRO A 171 -0.38 -2.25 0.30
CA PRO A 171 0.15 -2.62 1.62
C PRO A 171 -0.88 -3.38 2.44
N SER A 172 -0.50 -4.55 3.00
CA SER A 172 -1.46 -5.43 3.68
C SER A 172 -0.87 -6.18 4.87
N ALA A 173 -1.75 -6.51 5.81
CA ALA A 173 -1.55 -7.46 6.89
C ALA A 173 -2.67 -8.53 6.81
N TRP A 174 -2.66 -9.31 5.74
CA TRP A 174 -3.73 -10.24 5.40
C TRP A 174 -3.50 -11.61 6.04
N HIS A 175 -4.54 -12.15 6.66
CA HIS A 175 -4.49 -13.36 7.45
C HIS A 175 -4.59 -14.63 6.61
N LYS A 176 -4.00 -15.70 7.12
CA LYS A 176 -3.93 -17.01 6.45
C LYS A 176 -5.31 -17.59 6.13
N GLU A 177 -6.28 -17.39 7.01
CA GLU A 177 -7.62 -17.95 6.91
C GLU A 177 -8.42 -17.42 5.71
N ALA A 178 -8.02 -16.26 5.17
CA ALA A 178 -8.68 -15.61 4.03
C ALA A 178 -7.76 -15.51 2.79
N LYS A 179 -6.83 -16.47 2.64
CA LYS A 179 -5.87 -16.51 1.53
C LYS A 179 -6.53 -16.61 0.15
N ASP A 180 -7.60 -17.37 0.04
CA ASP A 180 -8.40 -17.52 -1.18
C ASP A 180 -9.03 -16.19 -1.59
N ILE A 181 -9.58 -15.45 -0.64
CA ILE A 181 -10.18 -14.12 -0.85
C ILE A 181 -9.11 -13.12 -1.32
N TRP A 182 -7.89 -13.17 -0.76
CA TRP A 182 -6.77 -12.36 -1.20
C TRP A 182 -6.47 -12.56 -2.68
N THR A 183 -6.33 -13.81 -3.09
CA THR A 183 -5.98 -14.16 -4.48
C THR A 183 -7.06 -13.68 -5.45
N ILE A 184 -8.34 -13.96 -5.13
CA ILE A 184 -9.48 -13.58 -5.99
C ILE A 184 -9.61 -12.05 -6.10
N ASN A 185 -9.58 -11.36 -4.97
CA ASN A 185 -9.76 -9.90 -4.96
C ASN A 185 -8.63 -9.20 -5.71
N CYS A 186 -7.38 -9.55 -5.46
CA CYS A 186 -6.25 -8.93 -6.12
C CYS A 186 -6.32 -9.11 -7.65
N ALA A 187 -6.60 -10.31 -8.14
CA ALA A 187 -6.75 -10.59 -9.56
C ALA A 187 -7.94 -9.82 -10.18
N SER A 188 -9.07 -9.78 -9.48
CA SER A 188 -10.27 -9.07 -9.95
C SER A 188 -10.04 -7.57 -10.05
N ARG A 189 -9.42 -6.95 -9.03
CA ARG A 189 -9.14 -5.50 -9.04
C ARG A 189 -8.20 -5.10 -10.18
N ALA A 190 -7.20 -5.95 -10.49
CA ALA A 190 -6.31 -5.72 -11.61
C ALA A 190 -7.05 -5.83 -12.96
N LEU A 191 -7.75 -6.94 -13.19
CA LEU A 191 -8.45 -7.24 -14.44
C LEU A 191 -9.56 -6.22 -14.77
N GLU A 192 -10.48 -5.99 -13.85
CA GLU A 192 -11.67 -5.15 -14.09
C GLU A 192 -11.32 -3.68 -14.34
N ASN A 193 -10.11 -3.26 -13.92
CA ASN A 193 -9.60 -1.90 -14.11
C ASN A 193 -8.48 -1.81 -15.15
N GLY A 194 -8.06 -2.95 -15.71
CA GLY A 194 -6.97 -3.01 -16.68
C GLY A 194 -5.71 -2.33 -16.14
N ILE A 195 -5.32 -2.64 -14.89
CA ILE A 195 -4.23 -1.95 -14.16
C ILE A 195 -3.33 -2.97 -13.44
N HIS A 196 -2.04 -2.69 -13.37
CA HIS A 196 -1.16 -3.50 -12.51
C HIS A 196 -1.50 -3.29 -11.03
N LEU A 197 -1.48 -4.39 -10.27
CA LEU A 197 -1.65 -4.38 -8.82
C LEU A 197 -0.41 -4.99 -8.13
N ALA A 198 0.28 -4.20 -7.33
CA ALA A 198 1.43 -4.59 -6.52
C ALA A 198 0.96 -4.82 -5.08
N ALA A 199 0.61 -6.05 -4.76
CA ALA A 199 0.07 -6.43 -3.45
C ALA A 199 1.20 -6.90 -2.53
N VAL A 200 1.37 -6.21 -1.39
CA VAL A 200 2.49 -6.43 -0.46
C VAL A 200 1.93 -6.84 0.90
N ASN A 201 1.95 -8.14 1.16
CA ASN A 201 1.47 -8.69 2.42
C ASN A 201 2.64 -8.94 3.38
N ARG A 202 2.43 -8.70 4.66
CA ARG A 202 3.38 -9.14 5.68
C ARG A 202 3.35 -10.66 5.86
N CYS A 203 4.40 -11.21 6.45
CA CYS A 203 4.44 -12.58 6.97
C CYS A 203 4.58 -12.57 8.50
N GLY A 204 4.64 -13.76 9.12
CA GLY A 204 4.88 -13.93 10.55
C GLY A 204 3.62 -13.99 11.40
N LYS A 205 3.77 -13.71 12.68
CA LYS A 205 2.69 -13.88 13.68
C LYS A 205 2.63 -12.72 14.66
N GLU A 206 1.42 -12.39 15.09
CA GLU A 206 1.16 -11.56 16.27
C GLU A 206 0.08 -12.27 17.09
N GLU A 207 0.48 -12.86 18.24
CA GLU A 207 -0.39 -13.78 19.03
C GLU A 207 -1.07 -14.84 18.15
N ASN A 208 -2.40 -14.74 18.02
CA ASN A 208 -3.24 -15.66 17.26
C ASN A 208 -3.36 -15.29 15.77
N LEU A 209 -2.86 -14.14 15.36
CA LEU A 209 -2.90 -13.70 13.97
C LEU A 209 -1.73 -14.28 13.18
N HIS A 210 -2.03 -15.00 12.11
CA HIS A 210 -1.03 -15.57 11.21
C HIS A 210 -1.10 -14.87 9.86
N PHE A 211 -0.03 -14.19 9.48
CA PHE A 211 0.11 -13.51 8.20
C PHE A 211 0.92 -14.40 7.26
N PHE A 212 0.35 -14.74 6.12
CA PHE A 212 0.90 -15.81 5.29
C PHE A 212 1.93 -15.36 4.25
N GLY A 213 2.17 -14.05 4.09
CA GLY A 213 2.99 -13.54 2.99
C GLY A 213 2.27 -13.61 1.65
N GLY A 214 2.88 -14.21 0.62
CA GLY A 214 2.27 -14.28 -0.70
C GLY A 214 2.09 -12.92 -1.35
N SER A 215 3.05 -12.01 -1.14
CA SER A 215 3.13 -10.75 -1.88
C SER A 215 3.26 -11.01 -3.36
N GLN A 216 2.60 -10.21 -4.21
CA GLN A 216 2.52 -10.51 -5.63
C GLN A 216 2.39 -9.27 -6.50
N LEU A 217 2.96 -9.35 -7.70
CA LEU A 217 2.64 -8.43 -8.79
C LEU A 217 1.64 -9.11 -9.73
N ILE A 218 0.54 -8.44 -10.00
CA ILE A 218 -0.53 -8.88 -10.90
C ILE A 218 -0.62 -7.92 -12.07
N ASP A 219 -0.72 -8.45 -13.27
CA ASP A 219 -0.85 -7.66 -14.49
C ASP A 219 -2.29 -7.17 -14.73
N ALA A 220 -2.45 -6.36 -15.75
CA ALA A 220 -3.75 -5.80 -16.15
C ALA A 220 -4.77 -6.85 -16.63
N ARG A 221 -4.35 -8.11 -16.86
CA ARG A 221 -5.23 -9.24 -17.17
C ARG A 221 -5.61 -10.06 -15.93
N GLY A 222 -5.17 -9.66 -14.74
CA GLY A 222 -5.40 -10.38 -13.49
C GLY A 222 -4.48 -11.59 -13.30
N GLN A 223 -3.41 -11.70 -14.09
CA GLN A 223 -2.45 -12.80 -13.98
C GLN A 223 -1.31 -12.44 -13.04
N THR A 224 -0.94 -13.37 -12.17
CA THR A 224 0.20 -13.18 -11.26
C THR A 224 1.52 -13.31 -12.03
N LEU A 225 2.22 -12.20 -12.19
CA LEU A 225 3.53 -12.15 -12.85
C LEU A 225 4.66 -12.60 -11.92
N LYS A 226 4.54 -12.29 -10.62
CA LYS A 226 5.50 -12.65 -9.60
C LYS A 226 4.79 -12.91 -8.28
N LEU A 227 5.23 -13.94 -7.56
CA LEU A 227 4.67 -14.34 -6.26
C LEU A 227 5.83 -14.63 -5.29
N ALA A 228 5.79 -14.01 -4.11
CA ALA A 228 6.70 -14.32 -3.01
C ALA A 228 6.31 -15.62 -2.31
N ASN A 229 7.30 -16.24 -1.67
CA ASN A 229 7.08 -17.44 -0.86
C ASN A 229 6.09 -17.18 0.27
N TYR A 230 5.38 -18.23 0.68
CA TYR A 230 4.50 -18.18 1.83
C TYR A 230 5.29 -18.33 3.13
N ASN A 231 4.84 -17.64 4.18
CA ASN A 231 5.31 -17.77 5.57
C ASN A 231 6.79 -17.41 5.82
N SER A 232 7.45 -16.72 4.90
CA SER A 232 8.85 -16.29 5.04
C SER A 232 9.05 -14.85 4.62
N GLU A 233 10.07 -14.19 5.17
CA GLU A 233 10.50 -12.88 4.68
C GLU A 233 11.14 -13.02 3.30
N GLU A 234 10.79 -12.12 2.41
CA GLU A 234 11.34 -12.09 1.06
C GLU A 234 11.28 -10.69 0.46
N LEU A 235 12.33 -10.29 -0.24
CA LEU A 235 12.33 -9.08 -1.07
C LEU A 235 12.27 -9.53 -2.53
N ILE A 236 11.12 -9.42 -3.16
CA ILE A 236 10.97 -9.77 -4.58
C ILE A 236 11.09 -8.55 -5.48
N PHE A 237 11.75 -8.74 -6.62
CA PHE A 237 11.91 -7.73 -7.64
C PHE A 237 11.02 -8.06 -8.83
N CYS A 238 10.32 -7.04 -9.33
CA CYS A 238 9.35 -7.17 -10.40
C CYS A 238 9.57 -6.09 -11.46
N GLU A 239 9.31 -6.46 -12.72
CA GLU A 239 9.25 -5.51 -13.83
C GLU A 239 7.78 -5.18 -14.15
N VAL A 240 7.47 -3.89 -14.30
CA VAL A 240 6.16 -3.38 -14.71
C VAL A 240 6.28 -2.81 -16.11
N ASP A 241 5.49 -3.36 -17.05
CA ASP A 241 5.42 -2.87 -18.44
C ASP A 241 4.08 -2.18 -18.69
N PHE A 242 4.10 -0.86 -18.75
CA PHE A 242 2.91 -0.06 -19.04
C PHE A 242 2.44 -0.16 -20.49
N ASN A 243 3.29 -0.60 -21.42
CA ASN A 243 2.87 -0.84 -22.82
C ASN A 243 1.97 -2.07 -22.91
N GLU A 244 2.31 -3.14 -22.17
CA GLU A 244 1.45 -4.33 -22.09
C GLU A 244 0.12 -4.00 -21.37
N GLN A 245 0.15 -3.12 -20.38
CA GLN A 245 -1.08 -2.62 -19.74
C GLN A 245 -1.96 -1.84 -20.73
N LEU A 246 -1.37 -0.94 -21.52
CA LEU A 246 -2.10 -0.18 -22.54
C LEU A 246 -2.73 -1.13 -23.57
N LYS A 247 -1.96 -2.11 -24.05
CA LYS A 247 -2.44 -3.14 -24.98
C LYS A 247 -3.63 -3.91 -24.40
N THR A 248 -3.54 -4.32 -23.13
CA THR A 248 -4.66 -4.97 -22.43
C THR A 248 -5.90 -4.07 -22.37
N ARG A 249 -5.75 -2.78 -22.06
CA ARG A 249 -6.87 -1.82 -22.04
C ARG A 249 -7.53 -1.61 -23.42
N LEU A 250 -6.77 -1.78 -24.49
CA LEU A 250 -7.30 -1.72 -25.87
C LEU A 250 -8.05 -3.01 -26.24
N GLU A 251 -7.55 -4.17 -25.82
CA GLU A 251 -8.16 -5.49 -26.10
C GLU A 251 -9.38 -5.76 -25.20
N ILE A 252 -9.32 -5.34 -23.94
CA ILE A 252 -10.36 -5.53 -22.93
C ILE A 252 -10.80 -4.15 -22.42
N PRO A 253 -11.61 -3.41 -23.16
CA PRO A 253 -11.86 -1.99 -22.89
C PRO A 253 -12.95 -1.75 -21.85
N TYR A 254 -12.93 -2.45 -20.71
CA TYR A 254 -13.92 -2.34 -19.63
C TYR A 254 -14.12 -0.90 -19.14
N LEU A 255 -13.06 -0.14 -18.96
CA LEU A 255 -13.17 1.26 -18.51
C LEU A 255 -13.89 2.14 -19.54
N ARG A 256 -13.64 1.94 -20.83
CA ARG A 256 -14.25 2.70 -21.94
C ARG A 256 -15.72 2.31 -22.18
N HIS A 257 -16.06 1.03 -21.96
CA HIS A 257 -17.39 0.49 -22.21
C HIS A 257 -18.36 0.66 -21.03
N ARG A 258 -17.97 1.41 -20.00
CA ARG A 258 -18.88 1.72 -18.89
C ARG A 258 -20.09 2.51 -19.41
N ARG A 259 -21.25 2.16 -18.89
CA ARG A 259 -22.53 2.81 -19.21
C ARG A 259 -22.81 3.95 -18.21
N THR A 260 -22.04 5.03 -18.35
CA THR A 260 -22.17 6.23 -17.49
C THR A 260 -23.48 7.00 -17.71
N ASP A 261 -24.23 6.63 -18.75
CA ASP A 261 -25.59 7.07 -19.03
C ASP A 261 -26.64 6.33 -18.17
N ILE A 262 -26.30 5.15 -17.60
CA ILE A 262 -27.22 4.34 -16.80
C ILE A 262 -26.81 4.35 -15.31
N TYR A 263 -25.51 4.37 -15.01
CA TYR A 263 -24.98 4.39 -13.65
C TYR A 263 -23.76 5.30 -13.54
N SER A 264 -23.58 5.91 -12.37
CA SER A 264 -22.40 6.70 -12.02
C SER A 264 -21.72 6.14 -10.78
N ILE A 265 -20.42 6.41 -10.64
CA ILE A 265 -19.69 6.28 -9.38
C ILE A 265 -19.39 7.69 -8.92
N GLU A 266 -20.08 8.10 -7.87
CA GLU A 266 -19.85 9.39 -7.23
C GLU A 266 -18.97 9.19 -6.01
N TYR A 267 -17.94 10.01 -5.88
CA TYR A 267 -17.13 10.09 -4.67
C TYR A 267 -17.01 11.55 -4.27
N THR A 268 -17.15 11.80 -2.98
CA THR A 268 -16.98 13.15 -2.44
C THR A 268 -15.48 13.38 -2.22
N ASP A 269 -14.82 14.09 -3.13
CA ASP A 269 -13.51 14.65 -2.86
C ASP A 269 -13.73 15.90 -2.01
N LYS A 270 -13.74 15.74 -0.70
CA LYS A 270 -13.82 16.85 0.23
C LYS A 270 -12.46 17.55 0.32
N ASN A 271 -11.93 17.94 -0.84
CA ASN A 271 -10.69 18.70 -0.97
C ASN A 271 -10.93 20.21 -0.74
N GLU A 272 -11.69 20.55 0.26
CA GLU A 272 -11.78 21.95 0.68
C GLU A 272 -11.75 21.99 2.20
N TYR A 273 -10.52 21.96 2.76
CA TYR A 273 -10.22 22.69 4.02
C TYR A 273 -8.71 22.80 4.20
#